data_d17fa4ab1b19539eaaf9022f7b4e3b8d
#
_entry.id   d17fa4ab1b19539eaaf9022f7b4e3b8d
#
_cell.length_a   1.000
_cell.length_b   1.000
_cell.length_c   1.000
_cell.angle_alpha   90.00
_cell.angle_beta   90.00
_cell.angle_gamma   90.00
#
_symmetry.space_group_name_H-M   'P 1'
#
loop_
_entity.id
_entity.type
_entity.pdbx_description
1 polymer ?
#
loop_
_entity_poly.entity_id
_entity_poly.type
_entity_poly.pdbx_seq_one_letter_code
_entity_poly.pdbx_strand_id
1 'polypeptide(L)'
;MSLQFNMVALLLVFLIILGLMSQNSAITISAAVLLIMQQTLLSKYIPILEQYGIKIGIIILTIGVLAPLVSGKIQLPDLSSFLNWKMGISILIGALVAWLAGKGVPLMGEQPVLVTGLLIGTIIGVSFLGGIPVGPLIAAGILAVLIGKF
;
A
#
# COMPACT_ATOMS: atom_id res chain seq x y z
N MET A 1 33.98 19.20 -6.77
CA MET A 1 32.76 18.49 -7.18
C MET A 1 32.22 17.83 -5.92
N SER A 2 31.34 18.53 -5.19
CA SER A 2 30.71 17.99 -3.98
C SER A 2 29.74 16.91 -4.41
N LEU A 3 30.06 15.66 -4.09
CA LEU A 3 29.10 14.56 -4.14
C LEU A 3 27.97 14.91 -3.15
N GLN A 4 26.94 15.63 -3.62
CA GLN A 4 25.70 15.73 -2.86
C GLN A 4 25.09 14.32 -2.86
N PHE A 5 25.32 13.61 -1.77
CA PHE A 5 24.71 12.30 -1.55
C PHE A 5 23.19 12.47 -1.57
N ASN A 6 22.57 12.01 -2.63
CA ASN A 6 21.11 12.01 -2.73
C ASN A 6 20.57 10.90 -1.80
N MET A 7 20.29 11.27 -0.55
CA MET A 7 19.78 10.35 0.47
C MET A 7 18.54 9.59 0.03
N VAL A 8 17.70 10.22 -0.79
CA VAL A 8 16.49 9.57 -1.31
C VAL A 8 16.86 8.49 -2.34
N ALA A 9 17.82 8.76 -3.23
CA ALA A 9 18.29 7.75 -4.18
C ALA A 9 18.93 6.55 -3.46
N LEU A 10 19.71 6.81 -2.41
CA LEU A 10 20.31 5.76 -1.59
C LEU A 10 19.25 4.91 -0.87
N LEU A 11 18.21 5.54 -0.35
CA LEU A 11 17.05 4.84 0.23
C LEU A 11 16.36 3.96 -0.81
N LEU A 12 16.13 4.47 -2.02
CA LEU A 12 15.48 3.70 -3.10
C LEU A 12 16.34 2.50 -3.52
N VAL A 13 17.66 2.66 -3.63
CA VAL A 13 18.58 1.53 -3.90
C VAL A 13 18.52 0.50 -2.77
N PHE A 14 18.51 0.95 -1.52
CA PHE A 14 18.37 0.06 -0.37
C PHE A 14 17.03 -0.72 -0.42
N LEU A 15 15.93 -0.06 -0.80
CA LEU A 15 14.62 -0.71 -0.99
C LEU A 15 14.64 -1.74 -2.12
N ILE A 16 15.35 -1.47 -3.23
CA ILE A 16 15.50 -2.43 -4.32
C ILE A 16 16.23 -3.69 -3.80
N ILE A 17 17.32 -3.52 -3.05
CA ILE A 17 18.08 -4.64 -2.49
C ILE A 17 17.19 -5.45 -1.51
N LEU A 18 16.50 -4.78 -0.60
CA LEU A 18 15.57 -5.45 0.33
C LEU A 18 14.45 -6.18 -0.42
N GLY A 19 13.87 -5.56 -1.45
CA GLY A 19 12.83 -6.16 -2.27
C GLY A 19 13.31 -7.43 -2.98
N LEU A 20 14.54 -7.43 -3.50
CA LEU A 20 15.17 -8.60 -4.12
C LEU A 20 15.43 -9.70 -3.08
N MET A 21 15.97 -9.36 -1.92
CA MET A 21 16.25 -10.34 -0.85
C MET A 21 14.98 -10.99 -0.30
N SER A 22 13.91 -10.21 -0.16
CA SER A 22 12.60 -10.69 0.31
C SER A 22 11.71 -11.26 -0.80
N GLN A 23 12.23 -11.35 -2.04
CA GLN A 23 11.47 -11.78 -3.24
C GLN A 23 10.17 -10.99 -3.45
N ASN A 24 10.15 -9.73 -3.01
CA ASN A 24 9.00 -8.86 -3.12
C ASN A 24 9.09 -7.97 -4.37
N SER A 25 8.50 -8.46 -5.47
CA SER A 25 8.50 -7.76 -6.75
C SER A 25 7.82 -6.38 -6.69
N ALA A 26 6.82 -6.20 -5.83
CA ALA A 26 6.11 -4.93 -5.71
C ALA A 26 7.04 -3.82 -5.19
N ILE A 27 7.79 -4.08 -4.12
CA ILE A 27 8.78 -3.12 -3.59
C ILE A 27 9.90 -2.90 -4.61
N THR A 28 10.46 -3.98 -5.18
CA THR A 28 11.57 -3.89 -6.12
C THR A 28 11.23 -3.03 -7.32
N ILE A 29 10.10 -3.30 -7.97
CA ILE A 29 9.66 -2.57 -9.16
C ILE A 29 9.31 -1.12 -8.81
N SER A 30 8.57 -0.89 -7.73
CA SER A 30 8.17 0.47 -7.33
C SER A 30 9.38 1.35 -7.02
N ALA A 31 10.34 0.83 -6.24
CA ALA A 31 11.55 1.57 -5.90
C ALA A 31 12.44 1.83 -7.14
N ALA A 32 12.55 0.85 -8.06
CA ALA A 32 13.28 1.02 -9.31
C ALA A 32 12.63 2.08 -10.21
N VAL A 33 11.33 2.05 -10.39
CA VAL A 33 10.58 3.06 -11.17
C VAL A 33 10.78 4.45 -10.58
N LEU A 34 10.63 4.61 -9.26
CA LEU A 34 10.84 5.90 -8.60
C LEU A 34 12.28 6.40 -8.72
N LEU A 35 13.27 5.50 -8.62
CA LEU A 35 14.68 5.84 -8.81
C LEU A 35 14.94 6.35 -10.23
N ILE A 36 14.42 5.65 -11.24
CA ILE A 36 14.54 6.06 -12.64
C ILE A 36 13.86 7.41 -12.85
N MET A 37 12.66 7.60 -12.35
CA MET A 37 11.95 8.88 -12.47
C MET A 37 12.71 10.02 -11.80
N GLN A 38 13.26 9.79 -10.61
CA GLN A 38 14.03 10.80 -9.88
C GLN A 38 15.30 11.23 -10.64
N GLN A 39 15.96 10.30 -11.33
CA GLN A 39 17.24 10.54 -12.01
C GLN A 39 17.07 11.01 -13.47
N THR A 40 15.84 11.06 -13.98
CA THR A 40 15.55 11.40 -15.37
C THR A 40 14.62 12.60 -15.49
N LEU A 41 14.37 13.03 -16.74
CA LEU A 41 13.38 14.07 -17.04
C LEU A 41 11.95 13.68 -16.62
N LEU A 42 11.73 12.42 -16.23
CA LEU A 42 10.44 11.95 -15.71
C LEU A 42 10.13 12.48 -14.32
N SER A 43 11.09 13.09 -13.62
CA SER A 43 10.89 13.71 -12.30
C SER A 43 9.76 14.74 -12.30
N LYS A 44 9.50 15.42 -13.42
CA LYS A 44 8.38 16.35 -13.59
C LYS A 44 6.99 15.71 -13.41
N TYR A 45 6.89 14.39 -13.53
CA TYR A 45 5.63 13.65 -13.36
C TYR A 45 5.43 13.09 -11.95
N ILE A 46 6.43 13.20 -11.06
CA ILE A 46 6.31 12.75 -9.66
C ILE A 46 5.11 13.39 -8.95
N PRO A 47 4.83 14.71 -9.07
CA PRO A 47 3.66 15.30 -8.43
C PRO A 47 2.31 14.69 -8.87
N ILE A 48 2.24 14.23 -10.13
CA ILE A 48 1.03 13.55 -10.64
C ILE A 48 0.88 12.18 -9.98
N LEU A 49 1.98 11.46 -9.79
CA LEU A 49 1.98 10.18 -9.05
C LEU A 49 1.58 10.38 -7.59
N GLU A 50 2.07 11.42 -6.92
CA GLU A 50 1.69 11.75 -5.55
C GLU A 50 0.18 12.03 -5.43
N GLN A 51 -0.38 12.78 -6.36
CA GLN A 51 -1.78 13.16 -6.34
C GLN A 51 -2.73 12.02 -6.69
N TYR A 52 -2.39 11.19 -7.68
CA TYR A 52 -3.32 10.21 -8.27
C TYR A 52 -2.90 8.76 -8.06
N GLY A 53 -1.63 8.49 -7.73
CA GLY A 53 -1.06 7.13 -7.71
C GLY A 53 -1.81 6.19 -6.77
N ILE A 54 -2.12 6.61 -5.54
CA ILE A 54 -2.87 5.80 -4.58
C ILE A 54 -4.27 5.50 -5.12
N LYS A 55 -4.98 6.50 -5.64
CA LYS A 55 -6.34 6.34 -6.15
C LYS A 55 -6.40 5.37 -7.34
N ILE A 56 -5.50 5.53 -8.30
CA ILE A 56 -5.40 4.65 -9.47
C ILE A 56 -5.00 3.23 -9.03
N GLY A 57 -4.04 3.11 -8.12
CA GLY A 57 -3.59 1.82 -7.58
C GLY A 57 -4.73 1.06 -6.89
N ILE A 58 -5.56 1.73 -6.10
CA ILE A 58 -6.74 1.12 -5.45
C ILE A 58 -7.74 0.63 -6.49
N ILE A 59 -8.00 1.40 -7.56
CA ILE A 59 -8.90 0.99 -8.63
C ILE A 59 -8.39 -0.29 -9.31
N ILE A 60 -7.10 -0.31 -9.69
CA ILE A 60 -6.49 -1.47 -10.35
C ILE A 60 -6.53 -2.70 -9.44
N LEU A 61 -6.17 -2.53 -8.16
CA LEU A 61 -6.24 -3.59 -7.16
C LEU A 61 -7.67 -4.15 -7.04
N THR A 62 -8.68 -3.26 -6.96
CA THR A 62 -10.09 -3.65 -6.85
C THR A 62 -10.56 -4.44 -8.08
N ILE A 63 -10.17 -4.00 -9.28
CA ILE A 63 -10.44 -4.74 -10.51
C ILE A 63 -9.82 -6.14 -10.44
N GLY A 64 -8.56 -6.26 -9.99
CA GLY A 64 -7.88 -7.55 -9.83
C GLY A 64 -8.57 -8.48 -8.84
N VAL A 65 -9.11 -7.94 -7.74
CA VAL A 65 -9.86 -8.71 -6.73
C VAL A 65 -11.23 -9.16 -7.26
N LEU A 66 -11.89 -8.34 -8.08
CA LEU A 66 -13.20 -8.65 -8.65
C LEU A 66 -13.11 -9.54 -9.90
N ALA A 67 -12.00 -9.55 -10.61
CA ALA A 67 -11.84 -10.30 -11.85
C ALA A 67 -12.18 -11.81 -11.74
N PRO A 68 -11.86 -12.54 -10.64
CA PRO A 68 -12.24 -13.93 -10.49
C PRO A 68 -13.75 -14.17 -10.42
N LEU A 69 -14.55 -13.18 -9.95
CA LEU A 69 -16.00 -13.26 -9.96
C LEU A 69 -16.54 -13.19 -11.41
N VAL A 70 -15.96 -12.29 -12.21
CA VAL A 70 -16.37 -12.09 -13.62
C VAL A 70 -15.95 -13.29 -14.48
N SER A 71 -14.77 -13.88 -14.20
CA SER A 71 -14.29 -15.05 -14.93
C SER A 71 -14.97 -16.38 -14.51
N GLY A 72 -15.85 -16.35 -13.51
CA GLY A 72 -16.54 -17.55 -13.01
C GLY A 72 -15.66 -18.49 -12.18
N LYS A 73 -14.42 -18.10 -11.86
CA LYS A 73 -13.54 -18.89 -10.98
C LYS A 73 -14.05 -18.93 -9.54
N ILE A 74 -14.75 -17.89 -9.10
CA ILE A 74 -15.42 -17.82 -7.81
C ILE A 74 -16.91 -17.82 -8.07
N GLN A 75 -17.61 -18.85 -7.60
CA GLN A 75 -19.06 -18.90 -7.63
C GLN A 75 -19.63 -18.02 -6.51
N LEU A 76 -20.69 -17.30 -6.80
CA LEU A 76 -21.40 -16.57 -5.76
C LEU A 76 -22.02 -17.59 -4.78
N PRO A 77 -21.82 -17.41 -3.47
CA PRO A 77 -22.38 -18.33 -2.49
C PRO A 77 -23.90 -18.23 -2.51
N ASP A 78 -24.56 -19.37 -2.28
CA ASP A 78 -26.02 -19.42 -2.11
C ASP A 78 -26.46 -18.54 -0.96
N LEU A 79 -27.70 -18.02 -1.02
CA LEU A 79 -28.26 -17.18 0.05
C LEU A 79 -28.15 -17.83 1.45
N SER A 80 -28.24 -19.15 1.51
CA SER A 80 -28.09 -19.91 2.76
C SER A 80 -26.67 -19.79 3.36
N SER A 81 -25.66 -19.57 2.53
CA SER A 81 -24.26 -19.39 2.98
C SER A 81 -24.06 -18.09 3.76
N PHE A 82 -24.88 -17.06 3.52
CA PHE A 82 -24.83 -15.80 4.27
C PHE A 82 -25.30 -15.93 5.71
N LEU A 83 -26.07 -16.99 6.04
CA LEU A 83 -26.45 -17.34 7.41
C LEU A 83 -25.32 -18.04 8.19
N ASN A 84 -24.22 -18.37 7.53
CA ASN A 84 -23.07 -18.97 8.20
C ASN A 84 -22.30 -17.89 8.99
N TRP A 85 -22.08 -18.15 10.28
CA TRP A 85 -21.34 -17.24 11.18
C TRP A 85 -19.95 -16.84 10.65
N LYS A 86 -19.25 -17.76 9.93
CA LYS A 86 -17.95 -17.48 9.32
C LYS A 86 -18.07 -16.41 8.22
N MET A 87 -19.12 -16.47 7.42
CA MET A 87 -19.40 -15.46 6.39
C MET A 87 -19.72 -14.11 7.05
N GLY A 88 -20.53 -14.09 8.10
CA GLY A 88 -20.84 -12.88 8.86
C GLY A 88 -19.59 -12.20 9.40
N ILE A 89 -18.70 -12.97 10.03
CA ILE A 89 -17.41 -12.45 10.53
C ILE A 89 -16.53 -11.92 9.38
N SER A 90 -16.46 -12.64 8.25
CA SER A 90 -15.66 -12.20 7.09
C SER A 90 -16.13 -10.86 6.55
N ILE A 91 -17.45 -10.66 6.44
CA ILE A 91 -18.04 -9.38 6.02
C ILE A 91 -17.71 -8.28 7.02
N LEU A 92 -17.85 -8.55 8.31
CA LEU A 92 -17.57 -7.58 9.37
C LEU A 92 -16.09 -7.16 9.39
N ILE A 93 -15.16 -8.12 9.27
CA ILE A 93 -13.72 -7.83 9.19
C ILE A 93 -13.42 -7.02 7.93
N GLY A 94 -13.98 -7.41 6.77
CA GLY A 94 -13.79 -6.67 5.53
C GLY A 94 -14.25 -5.22 5.63
N ALA A 95 -15.44 -4.99 6.20
CA ALA A 95 -15.97 -3.65 6.43
C ALA A 95 -15.10 -2.84 7.40
N LEU A 96 -14.62 -3.45 8.48
CA LEU A 96 -13.75 -2.81 9.47
C LEU A 96 -12.40 -2.42 8.86
N VAL A 97 -11.77 -3.30 8.09
CA VAL A 97 -10.51 -3.02 7.40
C VAL A 97 -10.67 -1.92 6.36
N ALA A 98 -11.76 -1.94 5.58
CA ALA A 98 -12.06 -0.90 4.60
C ALA A 98 -12.27 0.47 5.27
N TRP A 99 -12.99 0.49 6.40
CA TRP A 99 -13.19 1.71 7.19
C TRP A 99 -11.87 2.24 7.77
N LEU A 100 -11.02 1.37 8.31
CA LEU A 100 -9.68 1.75 8.79
C LEU A 100 -8.82 2.32 7.66
N ALA A 101 -8.80 1.68 6.49
CA ALA A 101 -8.06 2.20 5.34
C ALA A 101 -8.56 3.59 4.93
N GLY A 102 -9.88 3.80 4.93
CA GLY A 102 -10.48 5.11 4.67
C GLY A 102 -10.03 6.21 5.63
N LYS A 103 -9.83 5.89 6.91
CA LYS A 103 -9.27 6.82 7.93
C LYS A 103 -7.77 7.08 7.74
N GLY A 104 -7.06 6.14 7.13
CA GLY A 104 -5.62 6.29 6.87
C GLY A 104 -5.29 7.30 5.77
N VAL A 105 -6.15 7.46 4.77
CA VAL A 105 -5.90 8.38 3.65
C VAL A 105 -5.70 9.84 4.08
N PRO A 106 -6.58 10.45 4.88
CA PRO A 106 -6.37 11.82 5.38
C PRO A 106 -5.10 11.95 6.22
N LEU A 107 -4.85 10.99 7.12
CA LEU A 107 -3.66 11.01 7.99
C LEU A 107 -2.37 11.07 7.18
N MET A 108 -2.30 10.34 6.05
CA MET A 108 -1.13 10.33 5.18
C MET A 108 -0.84 11.71 4.57
N GLY A 109 -1.86 12.53 4.32
CA GLY A 109 -1.69 13.90 3.83
C GLY A 109 -1.36 14.91 4.94
N GLU A 110 -1.91 14.72 6.15
CA GLU A 110 -1.83 15.71 7.23
C GLU A 110 -0.58 15.56 8.12
N GLN A 111 0.00 14.36 8.23
CA GLN A 111 1.10 14.08 9.15
C GLN A 111 2.27 13.32 8.48
N PRO A 112 3.08 13.99 7.65
CA PRO A 112 4.17 13.36 6.90
C PRO A 112 5.20 12.63 7.78
N VAL A 113 5.45 13.12 8.98
CA VAL A 113 6.40 12.51 9.93
C VAL A 113 5.93 11.12 10.37
N LEU A 114 4.64 10.99 10.71
CA LEU A 114 4.06 9.69 11.09
C LEU A 114 4.02 8.73 9.91
N VAL A 115 3.73 9.24 8.72
CA VAL A 115 3.75 8.45 7.48
C VAL A 115 5.14 7.86 7.24
N THR A 116 6.22 8.63 7.48
CA THR A 116 7.57 8.11 7.34
C THR A 116 7.83 6.92 8.28
N GLY A 117 7.39 7.01 9.53
CA GLY A 117 7.48 5.89 10.47
C GLY A 117 6.67 4.66 10.02
N LEU A 118 5.45 4.89 9.54
CA LEU A 118 4.59 3.82 8.99
C LEU A 118 5.20 3.17 7.75
N LEU A 119 5.82 3.94 6.86
CA LEU A 119 6.51 3.42 5.69
C LEU A 119 7.71 2.55 6.09
N ILE A 120 8.55 3.01 7.02
CA ILE A 120 9.67 2.22 7.52
C ILE A 120 9.16 0.92 8.15
N GLY A 121 8.15 0.99 9.00
CA GLY A 121 7.55 -0.19 9.64
C GLY A 121 6.97 -1.17 8.64
N THR A 122 6.26 -0.70 7.62
CA THR A 122 5.69 -1.57 6.57
C THR A 122 6.77 -2.18 5.69
N ILE A 123 7.85 -1.45 5.38
CA ILE A 123 8.99 -1.99 4.64
C ILE A 123 9.63 -3.15 5.42
N ILE A 124 9.84 -2.97 6.73
CA ILE A 124 10.33 -4.04 7.60
C ILE A 124 9.36 -5.24 7.59
N GLY A 125 8.06 -5.00 7.76
CA GLY A 125 7.04 -6.03 7.74
C GLY A 125 6.98 -6.80 6.42
N VAL A 126 7.11 -6.11 5.29
CA VAL A 126 7.12 -6.72 3.97
C VAL A 126 8.40 -7.51 3.73
N SER A 127 9.56 -6.97 4.13
CA SER A 127 10.88 -7.59 3.87
C SER A 127 11.15 -8.80 4.76
N PHE A 128 10.75 -8.76 6.03
CA PHE A 128 11.11 -9.80 7.01
C PHE A 128 9.96 -10.70 7.44
N LEU A 129 8.71 -10.23 7.32
CA LEU A 129 7.52 -10.98 7.75
C LEU A 129 6.68 -11.49 6.58
N GLY A 130 7.13 -11.30 5.33
CA GLY A 130 6.37 -11.73 4.14
C GLY A 130 5.08 -10.96 3.90
N GLY A 131 4.97 -9.73 4.42
CA GLY A 131 3.81 -8.86 4.25
C GLY A 131 3.62 -8.36 2.81
N ILE A 132 2.49 -7.70 2.56
CA ILE A 132 2.18 -7.06 1.27
C ILE A 132 2.24 -5.53 1.45
N PRO A 133 2.72 -4.74 0.47
CA PRO A 133 2.92 -3.28 0.59
C PRO A 133 1.61 -2.46 0.57
N VAL A 134 0.47 -3.04 0.88
CA VAL A 134 -0.81 -2.34 1.14
C VAL A 134 -0.95 -1.91 2.60
N GLY A 135 -0.01 -2.35 3.45
CA GLY A 135 0.00 -2.06 4.89
C GLY A 135 -0.01 -0.59 5.29
N PRO A 136 0.66 0.36 4.58
CA PRO A 136 0.71 1.75 5.01
C PRO A 136 -0.66 2.38 5.18
N LEU A 137 -1.62 2.05 4.31
CA LEU A 137 -2.96 2.60 4.33
C LEU A 137 -3.77 2.11 5.55
N ILE A 138 -3.69 0.81 5.84
CA ILE A 138 -4.37 0.19 6.98
C ILE A 138 -3.71 0.64 8.29
N ALA A 139 -2.38 0.65 8.34
CA ALA A 139 -1.62 1.10 9.51
C ALA A 139 -1.87 2.58 9.82
N ALA A 140 -1.96 3.44 8.79
CA ALA A 140 -2.33 4.83 8.95
C ALA A 140 -3.76 4.97 9.51
N GLY A 141 -4.70 4.11 9.07
CA GLY A 141 -6.06 4.08 9.59
C GLY A 141 -6.12 3.67 11.07
N ILE A 142 -5.40 2.62 11.44
CA ILE A 142 -5.28 2.20 12.85
C ILE A 142 -4.69 3.34 13.68
N LEU A 143 -3.61 3.97 13.21
CA LEU A 143 -2.98 5.08 13.89
C LEU A 143 -3.92 6.29 14.03
N ALA A 144 -4.69 6.64 12.97
CA ALA A 144 -5.67 7.73 13.02
C ALA A 144 -6.71 7.51 14.12
N VAL A 145 -7.19 6.26 14.27
CA VAL A 145 -8.12 5.88 15.34
C VAL A 145 -7.45 6.00 16.72
N LEU A 146 -6.22 5.53 16.88
CA LEU A 146 -5.50 5.55 18.15
C LEU A 146 -5.17 6.97 18.63
N ILE A 147 -4.85 7.89 17.71
CA ILE A 147 -4.54 9.29 18.07
C ILE A 147 -5.79 10.21 18.10
N GLY A 148 -7.00 9.63 17.92
CA GLY A 148 -8.26 10.38 18.01
C GLY A 148 -8.52 11.35 16.88
N LYS A 149 -7.90 11.19 15.72
CA LYS A 149 -8.19 11.93 14.49
C LYS A 149 -9.23 11.17 13.67
N PHE A 150 -10.48 11.55 13.83
CA PHE A 150 -11.63 11.00 13.10
C PHE A 150 -12.06 11.90 11.94
#